data_df248065d2c0c5e63751a88ece560b55
#
_entry.id   df248065d2c0c5e63751a88ece560b55
#
_cell.length_a   1.000
_cell.length_b   1.000
_cell.length_c   1.000
_cell.angle_alpha   90.00
_cell.angle_beta   90.00
_cell.angle_gamma   90.00
#
_symmetry.space_group_name_H-M   'P 1'
#
loop_
_entity.id
_entity.type
_entity.pdbx_description
1 polymer ?
#
loop_
_entity_poly.entity_id
_entity_poly.type
_entity_poly.pdbx_seq_one_letter_code
_entity_poly.pdbx_strand_id
1 'polypeptide(L)'
;MTSLTTAKPSRPRGLRAGGRNGFQQQRKERTRVAILTGAASVFSATPYLFATIDDLIAAAGVSRATFYTHFDSKLSLALAIYDSIESDWQRLYSELTRMPHPDQSGLEDWLGRLAHLYVEHGFVTSLVIQLATFEPGFRQRLRSDGDRLIDMLGEAGVGGFRNVSSRESPSSAKTERVRARLILTRLDQICSELAIGNILPADERALYIKVGAEDLLRFMGDAQIKHGP
;
A
#
# COMPACT_ATOMS: atom_id res chain seq x y z
N MET A 1 -80.83 13.93 -14.33
CA MET A 1 -79.94 14.87 -13.61
C MET A 1 -78.84 14.06 -13.02
N THR A 2 -77.66 13.98 -13.68
CA THR A 2 -76.56 13.11 -13.33
C THR A 2 -75.48 13.97 -12.83
N SER A 3 -75.13 13.84 -11.52
CA SER A 3 -74.05 14.61 -10.87
C SER A 3 -72.74 13.98 -11.17
N LEU A 4 -71.85 14.70 -11.82
CA LEU A 4 -70.41 14.36 -12.03
C LEU A 4 -69.55 14.76 -10.79
N THR A 5 -69.00 13.76 -10.10
CA THR A 5 -68.11 13.95 -9.05
C THR A 5 -66.63 14.03 -9.61
N THR A 6 -66.03 15.19 -9.55
CA THR A 6 -64.65 15.43 -9.99
C THR A 6 -63.69 14.89 -8.94
N ALA A 7 -62.90 13.89 -9.31
CA ALA A 7 -61.79 13.35 -8.50
C ALA A 7 -60.56 14.30 -8.59
N LYS A 8 -60.07 14.68 -7.42
CA LYS A 8 -58.87 15.51 -7.24
C LYS A 8 -57.58 14.69 -7.47
N PRO A 9 -56.64 15.12 -8.31
CA PRO A 9 -55.42 14.35 -8.55
C PRO A 9 -54.50 14.31 -7.30
N SER A 10 -54.13 13.10 -6.90
CA SER A 10 -53.16 12.83 -5.84
C SER A 10 -51.75 13.20 -6.33
N ARG A 11 -51.04 14.05 -5.56
CA ARG A 11 -49.61 14.36 -5.76
C ARG A 11 -48.77 13.13 -5.47
N PRO A 12 -47.76 12.80 -6.32
CA PRO A 12 -46.85 11.71 -6.04
C PRO A 12 -45.95 12.04 -4.82
N ARG A 13 -46.04 11.22 -3.79
CA ARG A 13 -45.07 11.13 -2.70
C ARG A 13 -43.89 10.36 -3.27
N GLY A 14 -42.73 11.01 -3.42
CA GLY A 14 -41.54 10.28 -3.82
C GLY A 14 -40.29 11.14 -3.79
N LEU A 15 -39.23 10.60 -3.21
CA LEU A 15 -37.82 10.96 -3.40
C LEU A 15 -37.31 12.23 -2.71
N ARG A 16 -37.24 12.24 -1.40
CA ARG A 16 -36.38 13.19 -0.63
C ARG A 16 -35.60 12.58 0.54
N ALA A 17 -35.24 11.30 0.49
CA ALA A 17 -34.38 10.68 1.53
C ALA A 17 -32.90 10.52 1.07
N GLY A 18 -32.60 10.50 -0.24
CA GLY A 18 -31.24 10.30 -0.74
C GLY A 18 -30.30 11.50 -0.70
N GLY A 19 -30.83 12.74 -0.74
CA GLY A 19 -30.00 13.93 -0.91
C GLY A 19 -29.22 14.33 0.35
N ARG A 20 -29.80 14.25 1.55
CA ARG A 20 -29.13 14.67 2.79
C ARG A 20 -27.99 13.75 3.21
N ASN A 21 -28.17 12.44 3.07
CA ASN A 21 -27.14 11.46 3.40
C ASN A 21 -25.94 11.57 2.44
N GLY A 22 -26.18 11.81 1.14
CA GLY A 22 -25.12 12.01 0.16
C GLY A 22 -24.27 13.25 0.44
N PHE A 23 -24.90 14.38 0.78
CA PHE A 23 -24.17 15.62 1.12
C PHE A 23 -23.37 15.48 2.42
N GLN A 24 -23.89 14.82 3.43
CA GLN A 24 -23.17 14.58 4.69
C GLN A 24 -21.98 13.64 4.46
N GLN A 25 -22.16 12.58 3.69
CA GLN A 25 -21.08 11.64 3.36
C GLN A 25 -19.97 12.33 2.54
N GLN A 26 -20.35 13.14 1.54
CA GLN A 26 -19.40 13.89 0.74
C GLN A 26 -18.63 14.94 1.58
N ARG A 27 -19.28 15.60 2.53
CA ARG A 27 -18.62 16.53 3.45
C ARG A 27 -17.67 15.80 4.38
N LYS A 28 -18.06 14.63 4.91
CA LYS A 28 -17.22 13.79 5.75
C LYS A 28 -15.96 13.36 4.97
N GLU A 29 -16.13 12.93 3.73
CA GLU A 29 -15.01 12.52 2.90
C GLU A 29 -14.06 13.67 2.57
N ARG A 30 -14.57 14.85 2.22
CA ARG A 30 -13.73 16.04 2.00
C ARG A 30 -12.91 16.41 3.24
N THR A 31 -13.50 16.34 4.43
CA THR A 31 -12.80 16.60 5.69
C THR A 31 -11.73 15.54 5.93
N ARG A 32 -12.02 14.26 5.68
CA ARG A 32 -11.05 13.18 5.79
C ARG A 32 -9.85 13.39 4.86
N VAL A 33 -10.11 13.74 3.60
CA VAL A 33 -9.06 14.05 2.62
C VAL A 33 -8.22 15.25 3.07
N ALA A 34 -8.84 16.32 3.59
CA ALA A 34 -8.13 17.48 4.11
C ALA A 34 -7.19 17.11 5.27
N ILE A 35 -7.62 16.24 6.19
CA ILE A 35 -6.78 15.75 7.29
C ILE A 35 -5.62 14.90 6.76
N LEU A 36 -5.84 14.00 5.81
CA LEU A 36 -4.79 13.19 5.19
C LEU A 36 -3.76 14.06 4.45
N THR A 37 -4.22 15.07 3.70
CA THR A 37 -3.34 16.01 2.98
C THR A 37 -2.51 16.85 3.95
N GLY A 38 -3.13 17.40 5.01
CA GLY A 38 -2.43 18.13 6.05
C GLY A 38 -1.39 17.26 6.76
N ALA A 39 -1.74 16.01 7.06
CA ALA A 39 -0.83 15.05 7.68
C ALA A 39 0.36 14.69 6.75
N ALA A 40 0.12 14.54 5.45
CA ALA A 40 1.18 14.31 4.48
C ALA A 40 2.20 15.48 4.50
N SER A 41 1.72 16.73 4.54
CA SER A 41 2.59 17.92 4.66
C SER A 41 3.39 17.92 5.96
N VAL A 42 2.76 17.62 7.10
CA VAL A 42 3.45 17.57 8.40
C VAL A 42 4.50 16.47 8.43
N PHE A 43 4.16 15.23 8.03
CA PHE A 43 5.08 14.09 8.07
C PHE A 43 6.19 14.17 7.02
N SER A 44 6.02 14.97 5.97
CA SER A 44 7.11 15.28 5.02
C SER A 44 8.15 16.23 5.62
N ALA A 45 7.75 17.13 6.54
CA ALA A 45 8.62 18.13 7.15
C ALA A 45 9.11 17.75 8.55
N THR A 46 8.31 16.96 9.28
CA THR A 46 8.57 16.61 10.68
C THR A 46 8.47 15.10 10.87
N PRO A 47 9.49 14.45 11.43
CA PRO A 47 9.42 13.02 11.73
C PRO A 47 8.19 12.66 12.57
N TYR A 48 7.59 11.48 12.30
CA TYR A 48 6.39 10.99 13.00
C TYR A 48 6.50 11.12 14.52
N LEU A 49 7.67 10.81 15.08
CA LEU A 49 7.88 10.83 16.53
C LEU A 49 7.63 12.21 17.14
N PHE A 50 8.03 13.27 16.43
CA PHE A 50 7.96 14.66 16.92
C PHE A 50 6.69 15.40 16.49
N ALA A 51 6.02 14.95 15.43
CA ALA A 51 4.78 15.54 14.97
C ALA A 51 3.68 15.38 16.04
N THR A 52 2.99 16.47 16.36
CA THR A 52 1.91 16.50 17.35
C THR A 52 0.53 16.48 16.68
N ILE A 53 -0.51 16.13 17.43
CA ILE A 53 -1.90 16.25 16.93
C ILE A 53 -2.25 17.72 16.63
N ASP A 54 -1.70 18.67 17.35
CA ASP A 54 -1.94 20.09 17.11
C ASP A 54 -1.34 20.56 15.78
N ASP A 55 -0.16 20.07 15.41
CA ASP A 55 0.43 20.32 14.09
C ASP A 55 -0.47 19.79 12.98
N LEU A 56 -1.00 18.57 13.14
CA LEU A 56 -1.88 17.91 12.17
C LEU A 56 -3.22 18.66 12.01
N ILE A 57 -3.80 19.09 13.11
CA ILE A 57 -5.05 19.89 13.15
C ILE A 57 -4.84 21.24 12.47
N ALA A 58 -3.73 21.92 12.78
CA ALA A 58 -3.39 23.21 12.18
C ALA A 58 -3.17 23.08 10.66
N ALA A 59 -2.41 22.08 10.23
CA ALA A 59 -2.15 21.84 8.81
C ALA A 59 -3.41 21.45 8.02
N ALA A 60 -4.35 20.73 8.64
CA ALA A 60 -5.62 20.33 8.02
C ALA A 60 -6.70 21.43 8.07
N GLY A 61 -6.51 22.48 8.84
CA GLY A 61 -7.50 23.56 9.03
C GLY A 61 -8.81 23.06 9.68
N VAL A 62 -8.74 22.09 10.59
CA VAL A 62 -9.90 21.50 11.25
C VAL A 62 -9.86 21.75 12.77
N SER A 63 -11.01 21.60 13.46
CA SER A 63 -11.04 21.61 14.92
C SER A 63 -10.54 20.28 15.49
N ARG A 64 -10.08 20.29 16.77
CA ARG A 64 -9.70 19.08 17.50
C ARG A 64 -10.86 18.08 17.56
N ALA A 65 -12.10 18.53 17.80
CA ALA A 65 -13.29 17.68 17.80
C ALA A 65 -13.52 17.05 16.42
N THR A 66 -13.35 17.82 15.35
CA THR A 66 -13.45 17.31 13.98
C THR A 66 -12.39 16.24 13.68
N PHE A 67 -11.15 16.47 14.10
CA PHE A 67 -10.08 15.47 13.94
C PHE A 67 -10.46 14.14 14.58
N TYR A 68 -10.88 14.14 15.85
CA TYR A 68 -11.25 12.92 16.58
C TYR A 68 -12.56 12.26 16.08
N THR A 69 -13.35 12.94 15.26
CA THR A 69 -14.48 12.32 14.53
C THR A 69 -13.99 11.41 13.39
N HIS A 70 -12.76 11.62 12.89
CA HIS A 70 -12.19 10.88 11.77
C HIS A 70 -11.07 9.92 12.16
N PHE A 71 -10.27 10.28 13.16
CA PHE A 71 -9.09 9.52 13.59
C PHE A 71 -8.95 9.55 15.10
N ASP A 72 -8.88 8.38 15.71
CA ASP A 72 -8.81 8.23 17.18
C ASP A 72 -7.43 8.64 17.74
N SER A 73 -6.39 8.64 16.90
CA SER A 73 -5.02 8.92 17.31
C SER A 73 -4.15 9.34 16.13
N LYS A 74 -2.94 9.84 16.42
CA LYS A 74 -1.88 10.07 15.41
C LYS A 74 -1.53 8.77 14.69
N LEU A 75 -1.51 7.64 15.40
CA LEU A 75 -1.24 6.34 14.81
C LEU A 75 -2.33 5.92 13.83
N SER A 76 -3.62 6.07 14.18
CA SER A 76 -4.70 5.70 13.26
C SER A 76 -4.70 6.54 11.97
N LEU A 77 -4.28 7.80 12.04
CA LEU A 77 -4.07 8.65 10.88
C LEU A 77 -2.88 8.18 10.03
N ALA A 78 -1.74 7.87 10.68
CA ALA A 78 -0.55 7.36 9.99
C ALA A 78 -0.81 6.01 9.28
N LEU A 79 -1.58 5.12 9.92
CA LEU A 79 -2.04 3.86 9.31
C LEU A 79 -2.93 4.12 8.09
N ALA A 80 -3.83 5.10 8.15
CA ALA A 80 -4.68 5.44 7.02
C ALA A 80 -3.88 6.03 5.83
N ILE A 81 -2.78 6.71 6.08
CA ILE A 81 -1.84 7.15 5.03
C ILE A 81 -1.16 5.92 4.40
N TYR A 82 -0.66 5.00 5.21
CA TYR A 82 -0.10 3.75 4.71
C TYR A 82 -1.11 2.98 3.84
N ASP A 83 -2.35 2.84 4.31
CA ASP A 83 -3.43 2.15 3.58
C ASP A 83 -3.76 2.81 2.24
N SER A 84 -3.61 4.13 2.13
CA SER A 84 -3.94 4.86 0.90
C SER A 84 -3.04 4.52 -0.29
N ILE A 85 -1.85 3.97 -0.03
CA ILE A 85 -0.88 3.59 -1.07
C ILE A 85 -0.86 2.07 -1.33
N GLU A 86 -1.58 1.28 -0.53
CA GLU A 86 -1.59 -0.19 -0.62
C GLU A 86 -2.00 -0.67 -2.02
N SER A 87 -3.00 -0.04 -2.64
CA SER A 87 -3.47 -0.40 -3.99
C SER A 87 -2.40 -0.24 -5.07
N ASP A 88 -1.51 0.75 -4.93
CA ASP A 88 -0.46 1.01 -5.90
C ASP A 88 0.62 -0.08 -5.83
N TRP A 89 1.01 -0.49 -4.62
CA TRP A 89 1.90 -1.64 -4.42
C TRP A 89 1.30 -2.94 -4.94
N GLN A 90 0.06 -3.24 -4.54
CA GLN A 90 -0.61 -4.47 -4.97
C GLN A 90 -0.70 -4.56 -6.49
N ARG A 91 -1.03 -3.47 -7.18
CA ARG A 91 -1.08 -3.40 -8.63
C ARG A 91 0.27 -3.75 -9.24
N LEU A 92 1.34 -3.15 -8.74
CA LEU A 92 2.68 -3.34 -9.29
C LEU A 92 3.20 -4.77 -9.06
N TYR A 93 3.03 -5.32 -7.85
CA TYR A 93 3.39 -6.71 -7.61
C TYR A 93 2.53 -7.71 -8.38
N SER A 94 1.26 -7.39 -8.66
CA SER A 94 0.41 -8.24 -9.50
C SER A 94 0.91 -8.36 -10.95
N GLU A 95 1.75 -7.44 -11.42
CA GLU A 95 2.37 -7.54 -12.75
C GLU A 95 3.32 -8.73 -12.84
N LEU A 96 4.00 -9.10 -11.75
CA LEU A 96 4.87 -10.28 -11.72
C LEU A 96 4.10 -11.57 -12.03
N THR A 97 2.81 -11.64 -11.69
CA THR A 97 1.98 -12.80 -12.00
C THR A 97 1.68 -12.96 -13.49
N ARG A 98 1.89 -11.89 -14.26
CA ARG A 98 1.69 -11.85 -15.72
C ARG A 98 2.98 -11.97 -16.52
N MET A 99 4.11 -12.21 -15.85
CA MET A 99 5.43 -12.44 -16.45
C MET A 99 5.80 -13.92 -16.34
N PRO A 100 5.31 -14.81 -17.22
CA PRO A 100 5.53 -16.26 -17.08
C PRO A 100 7.00 -16.65 -17.24
N HIS A 101 7.77 -15.88 -17.99
CA HIS A 101 9.20 -16.05 -18.23
C HIS A 101 9.90 -14.69 -18.14
N PRO A 102 10.07 -14.15 -16.91
CA PRO A 102 10.74 -12.87 -16.75
C PRO A 102 12.21 -12.99 -17.20
N ASP A 103 12.65 -12.01 -17.95
CA ASP A 103 14.07 -11.80 -18.26
C ASP A 103 14.65 -10.67 -17.41
N GLN A 104 15.95 -10.49 -17.47
CA GLN A 104 16.67 -9.47 -16.72
C GLN A 104 16.11 -8.07 -17.00
N SER A 105 15.91 -7.73 -18.29
CA SER A 105 15.44 -6.40 -18.70
C SER A 105 14.02 -6.10 -18.19
N GLY A 106 13.11 -7.07 -18.30
CA GLY A 106 11.74 -6.91 -17.80
C GLY A 106 11.66 -6.72 -16.28
N LEU A 107 12.56 -7.39 -15.54
CA LEU A 107 12.64 -7.21 -14.08
C LEU A 107 13.34 -5.90 -13.71
N GLU A 108 14.33 -5.41 -14.48
CA GLU A 108 14.91 -4.08 -14.28
C GLU A 108 13.86 -2.98 -14.49
N ASP A 109 13.07 -3.06 -15.55
CA ASP A 109 11.97 -2.12 -15.81
C ASP A 109 10.91 -2.17 -14.71
N TRP A 110 10.53 -3.37 -14.26
CA TRP A 110 9.57 -3.55 -13.17
C TRP A 110 10.11 -2.96 -11.84
N LEU A 111 11.35 -3.28 -11.47
CA LEU A 111 11.98 -2.78 -10.24
C LEU A 111 12.20 -1.27 -10.30
N GLY A 112 12.53 -0.73 -11.49
CA GLY A 112 12.62 0.71 -11.73
C GLY A 112 11.29 1.42 -11.43
N ARG A 113 10.15 0.85 -11.85
CA ARG A 113 8.81 1.38 -11.54
C ARG A 113 8.46 1.24 -10.06
N LEU A 114 8.87 0.14 -9.43
CA LEU A 114 8.70 -0.02 -7.97
C LEU A 114 9.50 1.06 -7.21
N ALA A 115 10.77 1.27 -7.58
CA ALA A 115 11.59 2.31 -6.99
C ALA A 115 11.01 3.72 -7.22
N HIS A 116 10.44 3.97 -8.41
CA HIS A 116 9.76 5.24 -8.70
C HIS A 116 8.55 5.47 -7.80
N LEU A 117 7.75 4.43 -7.56
CA LEU A 117 6.62 4.50 -6.62
C LEU A 117 7.08 4.86 -5.19
N TYR A 118 8.23 4.34 -4.74
CA TYR A 118 8.82 4.73 -3.45
C TYR A 118 9.27 6.20 -3.43
N VAL A 119 9.77 6.71 -4.54
CA VAL A 119 10.14 8.14 -4.68
C VAL A 119 8.89 9.02 -4.65
N GLU A 120 7.84 8.68 -5.38
CA GLU A 120 6.56 9.40 -5.39
C GLU A 120 5.93 9.46 -4.00
N HIS A 121 6.05 8.39 -3.23
CA HIS A 121 5.56 8.29 -1.85
C HIS A 121 6.69 8.44 -0.81
N GLY A 122 7.73 9.22 -1.09
CA GLY A 122 8.95 9.28 -0.27
C GLY A 122 8.73 9.59 1.21
N PHE A 123 7.76 10.46 1.55
CA PHE A 123 7.39 10.73 2.93
C PHE A 123 6.74 9.50 3.61
N VAL A 124 5.99 8.68 2.86
CA VAL A 124 5.38 7.45 3.40
C VAL A 124 6.45 6.41 3.69
N THR A 125 7.46 6.28 2.84
CA THR A 125 8.62 5.41 3.08
C THR A 125 9.29 5.75 4.40
N SER A 126 9.58 7.03 4.63
CA SER A 126 10.14 7.51 5.91
C SER A 126 9.20 7.27 7.10
N LEU A 127 7.90 7.49 6.91
CA LEU A 127 6.87 7.23 7.92
C LEU A 127 6.81 5.74 8.30
N VAL A 128 6.81 4.84 7.32
CA VAL A 128 6.78 3.38 7.50
C VAL A 128 7.98 2.90 8.32
N ILE A 129 9.19 3.39 8.03
CA ILE A 129 10.40 3.04 8.79
C ILE A 129 10.25 3.45 10.26
N GLN A 130 9.74 4.65 10.53
CA GLN A 130 9.53 5.14 11.89
C GLN A 130 8.43 4.33 12.62
N LEU A 131 7.30 4.08 11.97
CA LEU A 131 6.24 3.24 12.52
C LEU A 131 6.73 1.82 12.82
N ALA A 132 7.49 1.20 11.90
CA ALA A 132 8.06 -0.13 12.13
C ALA A 132 9.05 -0.15 13.30
N THR A 133 9.71 0.96 13.60
CA THR A 133 10.67 1.07 14.72
C THR A 133 9.96 1.28 16.05
N PHE A 134 8.96 2.17 16.10
CA PHE A 134 8.38 2.64 17.35
C PHE A 134 7.02 2.04 17.68
N GLU A 135 6.32 1.41 16.70
CA GLU A 135 4.97 0.86 16.86
C GLU A 135 4.97 -0.68 16.64
N PRO A 136 5.08 -1.48 17.72
CA PRO A 136 5.18 -2.95 17.58
C PRO A 136 4.03 -3.60 16.82
N GLY A 137 2.81 -3.10 16.99
CA GLY A 137 1.63 -3.57 16.25
C GLY A 137 1.74 -3.33 14.74
N PHE A 138 2.40 -2.25 14.33
CA PHE A 138 2.62 -1.96 12.92
C PHE A 138 3.65 -2.92 12.28
N ARG A 139 4.71 -3.29 13.00
CA ARG A 139 5.63 -4.34 12.52
C ARG A 139 4.91 -5.67 12.24
N GLN A 140 4.00 -6.07 13.13
CA GLN A 140 3.21 -7.28 12.90
C GLN A 140 2.33 -7.14 11.67
N ARG A 141 1.74 -5.97 11.45
CA ARG A 141 0.95 -5.67 10.25
C ARG A 141 1.79 -5.76 8.98
N LEU A 142 2.93 -5.07 8.90
CA LEU A 142 3.85 -5.16 7.76
C LEU A 142 4.24 -6.61 7.44
N ARG A 143 4.49 -7.42 8.48
CA ARG A 143 4.77 -8.84 8.30
C ARG A 143 3.59 -9.58 7.68
N SER A 144 2.37 -9.32 8.15
CA SER A 144 1.15 -9.94 7.62
C SER A 144 0.86 -9.51 6.18
N ASP A 145 1.13 -8.23 5.85
CA ASP A 145 0.98 -7.69 4.50
C ASP A 145 1.98 -8.36 3.53
N GLY A 146 3.22 -8.51 3.96
CA GLY A 146 4.24 -9.26 3.22
C GLY A 146 3.89 -10.74 3.06
N ASP A 147 3.32 -11.39 4.07
CA ASP A 147 2.87 -12.77 3.97
C ASP A 147 1.71 -12.93 2.97
N ARG A 148 0.74 -11.99 2.96
CA ARG A 148 -0.34 -11.98 1.93
C ARG A 148 0.20 -11.80 0.52
N LEU A 149 1.20 -10.95 0.35
CA LEU A 149 1.87 -10.77 -0.94
C LEU A 149 2.56 -12.05 -1.40
N ILE A 150 3.29 -12.72 -0.50
CA ILE A 150 3.95 -14.01 -0.78
C ILE A 150 2.92 -15.07 -1.18
N ASP A 151 1.79 -15.15 -0.48
CA ASP A 151 0.73 -16.11 -0.78
C ASP A 151 0.10 -15.81 -2.15
N MET A 152 -0.19 -14.55 -2.48
CA MET A 152 -0.70 -14.13 -3.79
C MET A 152 0.24 -14.52 -4.93
N LEU A 153 1.54 -14.25 -4.80
CA LEU A 153 2.54 -14.61 -5.81
C LEU A 153 2.71 -16.12 -5.94
N GLY A 154 2.65 -16.83 -4.81
CA GLY A 154 2.73 -18.30 -4.78
C GLY A 154 1.54 -18.98 -5.44
N GLU A 155 0.32 -18.53 -5.13
CA GLU A 155 -0.94 -19.03 -5.74
C GLU A 155 -0.99 -18.76 -7.26
N ALA A 156 -0.44 -17.62 -7.69
CA ALA A 156 -0.31 -17.30 -9.11
C ALA A 156 0.82 -18.08 -9.82
N GLY A 157 1.58 -18.91 -9.08
CA GLY A 157 2.64 -19.73 -9.66
C GLY A 157 3.93 -19.00 -10.01
N VAL A 158 4.18 -17.83 -9.40
CA VAL A 158 5.39 -17.05 -9.65
C VAL A 158 6.61 -17.76 -9.05
N GLY A 159 7.49 -18.22 -9.90
CA GLY A 159 8.84 -18.75 -9.64
C GLY A 159 9.13 -19.25 -8.22
N GLY A 160 10.08 -18.66 -7.54
CA GLY A 160 10.50 -19.00 -6.16
C GLY A 160 9.42 -18.85 -5.08
N PHE A 161 8.30 -18.18 -5.38
CA PHE A 161 7.16 -18.09 -4.45
C PHE A 161 6.26 -19.34 -4.49
N ARG A 162 6.34 -20.18 -5.50
CA ARG A 162 5.43 -21.30 -5.78
C ARG A 162 5.34 -22.33 -4.64
N ASN A 163 6.44 -22.55 -3.92
CA ASN A 163 6.57 -23.64 -2.94
C ASN A 163 6.34 -23.19 -1.48
N VAL A 164 5.92 -21.95 -1.25
CA VAL A 164 5.77 -21.37 0.11
C VAL A 164 4.62 -21.99 0.93
N SER A 165 3.66 -22.65 0.27
CA SER A 165 2.49 -23.28 0.88
C SER A 165 2.43 -24.79 0.65
N SER A 166 3.56 -25.46 0.33
CA SER A 166 3.59 -26.90 0.10
C SER A 166 3.13 -27.68 1.32
N ARG A 167 2.09 -28.51 1.15
CA ARG A 167 1.58 -29.42 2.18
C ARG A 167 2.38 -30.71 2.27
N GLU A 168 3.10 -31.08 1.20
CA GLU A 168 3.89 -32.33 1.13
C GLU A 168 5.18 -32.22 1.94
N SER A 169 5.75 -31.03 2.09
CA SER A 169 6.97 -30.79 2.86
C SER A 169 6.87 -29.50 3.69
N PRO A 170 6.24 -29.54 4.88
CA PRO A 170 6.03 -28.34 5.71
C PRO A 170 7.32 -27.66 6.13
N SER A 171 8.41 -28.41 6.34
CA SER A 171 9.72 -27.83 6.70
C SER A 171 10.35 -27.08 5.52
N SER A 172 10.26 -27.65 4.33
CA SER A 172 10.71 -27.01 3.10
C SER A 172 9.90 -25.74 2.82
N ALA A 173 8.58 -25.80 2.97
CA ALA A 173 7.68 -24.65 2.78
C ALA A 173 8.03 -23.48 3.72
N LYS A 174 8.39 -23.77 4.98
CA LYS A 174 8.85 -22.72 5.91
C LYS A 174 10.14 -22.06 5.44
N THR A 175 11.09 -22.86 4.95
CA THR A 175 12.37 -22.34 4.42
C THR A 175 12.13 -21.49 3.18
N GLU A 176 11.29 -21.95 2.24
CA GLU A 176 10.97 -21.18 1.03
C GLU A 176 10.22 -19.89 1.38
N ARG A 177 9.33 -19.90 2.36
CA ARG A 177 8.67 -18.67 2.87
C ARG A 177 9.67 -17.68 3.46
N VAL A 178 10.69 -18.14 4.18
CA VAL A 178 11.75 -17.27 4.68
C VAL A 178 12.56 -16.67 3.53
N ARG A 179 12.92 -17.46 2.51
CA ARG A 179 13.60 -16.96 1.30
C ARG A 179 12.77 -15.92 0.58
N ALA A 180 11.47 -16.16 0.40
CA ALA A 180 10.54 -15.22 -0.19
C ALA A 180 10.46 -13.90 0.59
N ARG A 181 10.45 -13.95 1.93
CA ARG A 181 10.53 -12.73 2.75
C ARG A 181 11.84 -11.98 2.58
N LEU A 182 12.96 -12.71 2.55
CA LEU A 182 14.28 -12.10 2.42
C LEU A 182 14.42 -11.38 1.07
N ILE A 183 13.94 -11.96 -0.03
CA ILE A 183 13.97 -11.27 -1.31
C ILE A 183 13.07 -10.04 -1.33
N LEU A 184 11.84 -10.11 -0.81
CA LEU A 184 10.97 -8.94 -0.70
C LEU A 184 11.59 -7.83 0.18
N THR A 185 12.17 -8.18 1.34
CA THR A 185 12.86 -7.23 2.20
C THR A 185 14.03 -6.57 1.48
N ARG A 186 14.77 -7.31 0.67
CA ARG A 186 15.87 -6.76 -0.13
C ARG A 186 15.38 -5.77 -1.18
N LEU A 187 14.28 -6.08 -1.89
CA LEU A 187 13.69 -5.17 -2.86
C LEU A 187 13.18 -3.89 -2.18
N ASP A 188 12.52 -4.03 -1.03
CA ASP A 188 12.05 -2.91 -0.21
C ASP A 188 13.21 -2.02 0.24
N GLN A 189 14.33 -2.61 0.70
CA GLN A 189 15.53 -1.88 1.07
C GLN A 189 16.12 -1.12 -0.13
N ILE A 190 16.26 -1.76 -1.29
CA ILE A 190 16.75 -1.10 -2.52
C ILE A 190 15.87 0.11 -2.86
N CYS A 191 14.56 -0.06 -2.90
CA CYS A 191 13.62 1.02 -3.20
C CYS A 191 13.67 2.14 -2.17
N SER A 192 13.83 1.81 -0.88
CA SER A 192 13.97 2.78 0.19
C SER A 192 15.25 3.61 0.07
N GLU A 193 16.39 2.96 -0.23
CA GLU A 193 17.67 3.65 -0.48
C GLU A 193 17.58 4.60 -1.67
N LEU A 194 16.86 4.20 -2.74
CA LEU A 194 16.67 5.02 -3.92
C LEU A 194 15.70 6.20 -3.69
N ALA A 195 14.80 6.08 -2.70
CA ALA A 195 13.79 7.11 -2.39
C ALA A 195 14.26 8.13 -1.36
N ILE A 196 15.03 7.69 -0.35
CA ILE A 196 15.42 8.53 0.78
C ILE A 196 16.69 9.31 0.45
N GLY A 197 16.58 10.64 0.51
CA GLY A 197 17.72 11.55 0.47
C GLY A 197 18.33 11.85 -0.90
N ASN A 198 17.98 11.14 -1.96
CA ASN A 198 18.50 11.34 -3.33
C ASN A 198 20.03 11.54 -3.40
N ILE A 199 20.78 10.83 -2.53
CA ILE A 199 22.22 10.98 -2.36
C ILE A 199 23.06 10.11 -3.30
N LEU A 200 22.45 9.09 -3.93
CA LEU A 200 23.17 8.18 -4.81
C LEU A 200 23.35 8.78 -6.21
N PRO A 201 24.58 8.68 -6.78
CA PRO A 201 24.84 9.00 -8.19
C PRO A 201 23.95 8.18 -9.15
N ALA A 202 23.67 8.72 -10.34
CA ALA A 202 22.77 8.05 -11.29
C ALA A 202 23.25 6.67 -11.75
N ASP A 203 24.56 6.49 -11.92
CA ASP A 203 25.19 5.23 -12.28
C ASP A 203 25.08 4.19 -11.15
N GLU A 204 25.23 4.61 -9.89
CA GLU A 204 25.05 3.74 -8.75
C GLU A 204 23.59 3.33 -8.57
N ARG A 205 22.63 4.25 -8.78
CA ARG A 205 21.19 3.95 -8.78
C ARG A 205 20.83 2.88 -9.81
N ALA A 206 21.41 2.95 -11.03
CA ALA A 206 21.22 1.94 -12.05
C ALA A 206 21.77 0.56 -11.63
N LEU A 207 22.88 0.52 -10.89
CA LEU A 207 23.45 -0.71 -10.35
C LEU A 207 22.56 -1.35 -9.27
N TYR A 208 21.94 -0.55 -8.39
CA TYR A 208 20.97 -1.08 -7.42
C TYR A 208 19.80 -1.78 -8.11
N ILE A 209 19.23 -1.16 -9.14
CA ILE A 209 18.14 -1.76 -9.94
C ILE A 209 18.60 -3.04 -10.61
N LYS A 210 19.75 -3.01 -11.29
CA LYS A 210 20.30 -4.16 -12.01
C LYS A 210 20.55 -5.36 -11.08
N VAL A 211 21.27 -5.14 -9.97
CA VAL A 211 21.60 -6.20 -9.00
C VAL A 211 20.33 -6.73 -8.31
N GLY A 212 19.39 -5.86 -7.96
CA GLY A 212 18.11 -6.27 -7.40
C GLY A 212 17.28 -7.14 -8.34
N ALA A 213 17.26 -6.78 -9.63
CA ALA A 213 16.59 -7.57 -10.67
C ALA A 213 17.27 -8.92 -10.90
N GLU A 214 18.62 -8.98 -10.90
CA GLU A 214 19.38 -10.24 -10.98
C GLU A 214 19.06 -11.19 -9.82
N ASP A 215 18.97 -10.66 -8.60
CA ASP A 215 18.65 -11.47 -7.42
C ASP A 215 17.20 -11.99 -7.46
N LEU A 216 16.26 -11.15 -7.90
CA LEU A 216 14.88 -11.58 -8.11
C LEU A 216 14.77 -12.63 -9.19
N LEU A 217 15.48 -12.45 -10.32
CA LEU A 217 15.51 -13.42 -11.43
C LEU A 217 16.03 -14.77 -10.96
N ARG A 218 17.15 -14.81 -10.23
CA ARG A 218 17.68 -16.04 -9.62
C ARG A 218 16.67 -16.71 -8.72
N PHE A 219 16.07 -15.93 -7.80
CA PHE A 219 15.05 -16.46 -6.88
C PHE A 219 13.86 -17.06 -7.64
N MET A 220 13.41 -16.44 -8.73
CA MET A 220 12.32 -16.95 -9.55
C MET A 220 12.74 -18.16 -10.39
N GLY A 221 14.02 -18.26 -10.80
CA GLY A 221 14.56 -19.35 -11.61
C GLY A 221 14.94 -20.61 -10.82
N ASP A 222 15.42 -20.49 -9.58
CA ASP A 222 15.87 -21.61 -8.73
C ASP A 222 14.78 -22.66 -8.46
N ALA A 223 13.51 -22.29 -8.63
CA ALA A 223 12.40 -23.24 -8.50
C ALA A 223 12.31 -24.27 -9.65
N GLN A 224 12.92 -23.99 -10.79
CA GLN A 224 12.90 -24.90 -11.96
C GLN A 224 13.97 -25.99 -11.86
N ILE A 225 15.08 -25.74 -11.15
CA ILE A 225 16.23 -26.67 -11.09
C ILE A 225 15.98 -27.82 -10.11
N LYS A 226 15.10 -27.66 -9.12
CA LYS A 226 14.82 -28.68 -8.08
C LYS A 226 13.82 -29.76 -8.49
N HIS A 227 13.18 -29.67 -9.64
CA HIS A 227 12.19 -30.61 -10.15
C HIS A 227 12.48 -31.08 -11.60
N GLY A 228 13.74 -31.16 -12.00
CA GLY A 228 14.16 -31.92 -13.16
C GLY A 228 14.13 -33.41 -12.83
N PRO A 229 13.80 -34.28 -13.82
CA PRO A 229 13.49 -35.69 -13.64
C PRO A 229 14.60 -36.49 -13.00
#